data_c28191899554653ef93c38efc43789b9
#
_entry.id   c28191899554653ef93c38efc43789b9
#
_cell.length_a   1.000
_cell.length_b   1.000
_cell.length_c   1.000
_cell.angle_alpha   90.00
_cell.angle_beta   90.00
_cell.angle_gamma   90.00
#
_symmetry.space_group_name_H-M   'P 1'
#
loop_
_entity.id
_entity.type
_entity.pdbx_description
1 polymer ?
#
loop_
_entity_poly.entity_id
_entity_poly.type
_entity_poly.pdbx_seq_one_letter_code
_entity_poly.pdbx_strand_id
1 'polypeptide(L)'
;MKNVKQIVVLGALVLGIGQSFGNALATGDIPKNHVSAEVLPEGPKTANNMVKIALLLDTSNSMDGLINQAKAQLWDIVNKFTHAKCGNDGRPQLQIALYQYGNDNLSSREGYIQQVLGFSGDLDEISEKLFSLSTNGGEEYCGQVIQTSLSQLDWGKNPDQLKMIFIAGNEPFTQGK
;
A
#
# COMPACT_ATOMS: atom_id res chain seq x y z
N MET A 1 14.54 6.48 -18.85
CA MET A 1 14.31 5.47 -17.79
C MET A 1 14.36 6.22 -16.45
N LYS A 2 13.20 6.39 -15.79
CA LYS A 2 13.12 7.11 -14.50
C LYS A 2 13.56 6.14 -13.41
N ASN A 3 14.61 6.46 -12.68
CA ASN A 3 15.08 5.68 -11.53
C ASN A 3 14.05 5.75 -10.39
N VAL A 4 13.15 4.80 -10.36
CA VAL A 4 12.28 4.54 -9.20
C VAL A 4 13.10 3.65 -8.25
N LYS A 5 14.00 4.26 -7.48
CA LYS A 5 14.68 3.55 -6.40
C LYS A 5 13.76 3.54 -5.18
N GLN A 6 13.33 2.36 -4.80
CA GLN A 6 12.49 2.02 -3.64
C GLN A 6 10.99 2.32 -3.80
N ILE A 7 10.28 1.44 -4.50
CA ILE A 7 8.88 1.15 -4.20
C ILE A 7 8.86 -0.24 -3.58
N VAL A 8 8.45 -0.30 -2.32
CA VAL A 8 8.25 -1.59 -1.64
C VAL A 8 6.84 -2.04 -1.95
N VAL A 9 6.71 -3.07 -2.78
CA VAL A 9 5.43 -3.79 -2.93
C VAL A 9 5.32 -4.71 -1.73
N LEU A 10 4.64 -4.28 -0.68
CA LEU A 10 4.35 -5.10 0.49
C LEU A 10 3.03 -5.83 0.29
N GLY A 11 3.16 -7.10 -0.04
CA GLY A 11 2.16 -8.10 0.22
C GLY A 11 0.90 -8.05 -0.63
N ALA A 12 0.76 -9.02 -1.54
CA ALA A 12 -0.55 -9.49 -1.90
C ALA A 12 -1.20 -10.04 -0.63
N LEU A 13 -2.26 -9.40 -0.13
CA LEU A 13 -3.10 -9.98 0.88
C LEU A 13 -3.94 -11.08 0.21
N VAL A 14 -3.35 -12.28 0.09
CA VAL A 14 -4.08 -13.47 -0.32
C VAL A 14 -4.93 -13.86 0.89
N LEU A 15 -6.23 -13.65 0.79
CA LEU A 15 -7.20 -14.12 1.77
C LEU A 15 -7.33 -15.64 1.65
N GLY A 16 -6.31 -16.36 2.15
CA GLY A 16 -6.30 -17.81 2.30
C GLY A 16 -6.88 -18.20 3.64
N ILE A 17 -7.78 -19.18 3.65
CA ILE A 17 -8.40 -19.79 4.81
C ILE A 17 -7.32 -20.42 5.71
N GLY A 18 -7.24 -19.93 6.93
CA GLY A 18 -6.65 -20.44 8.16
C GLY A 18 -5.51 -21.45 8.11
N GLN A 19 -4.36 -21.04 8.66
CA GLN A 19 -3.49 -21.95 9.41
C GLN A 19 -2.81 -21.19 10.57
N SER A 20 -3.00 -21.74 11.76
CA SER A 20 -2.39 -21.29 13.00
C SER A 20 -0.87 -21.49 12.96
N PHE A 21 -0.08 -20.44 13.21
CA PHE A 21 1.35 -20.61 13.48
C PHE A 21 1.63 -20.49 14.97
N GLY A 22 2.12 -21.62 15.51
CA GLY A 22 2.58 -21.71 16.89
C GLY A 22 3.87 -20.93 17.12
N ASN A 23 3.95 -20.32 18.31
CA ASN A 23 5.13 -19.62 18.84
C ASN A 23 6.29 -20.57 19.08
N ALA A 24 7.46 -20.25 18.55
CA ALA A 24 8.75 -20.76 19.04
C ALA A 24 9.61 -19.58 19.49
N LEU A 25 9.76 -19.43 20.80
CA LEU A 25 10.73 -18.54 21.46
C LEU A 25 12.11 -19.22 21.41
N ALA A 26 13.06 -18.59 20.74
CA ALA A 26 14.48 -18.93 20.86
C ALA A 26 15.21 -17.77 21.54
N THR A 27 15.68 -18.02 22.77
CA THR A 27 16.60 -17.16 23.51
C THR A 27 18.03 -17.42 23.05
N GLY A 28 18.68 -16.40 22.49
CA GLY A 28 20.09 -16.44 22.15
C GLY A 28 20.81 -15.22 22.71
N ASP A 29 21.80 -15.47 23.58
CA ASP A 29 22.68 -14.47 24.18
C ASP A 29 23.53 -13.73 23.14
N ILE A 30 23.53 -12.39 23.18
CA ILE A 30 24.36 -11.52 22.34
C ILE A 30 25.52 -10.97 23.17
N PRO A 31 26.80 -11.15 22.77
CA PRO A 31 27.94 -10.58 23.46
C PRO A 31 28.01 -9.06 23.25
N LYS A 32 28.20 -8.32 24.35
CA LYS A 32 28.40 -6.87 24.35
C LYS A 32 29.82 -6.52 23.89
N ASN A 33 29.95 -6.05 22.65
CA ASN A 33 31.15 -5.34 22.22
C ASN A 33 30.87 -3.82 22.24
N HIS A 34 31.58 -3.11 23.12
CA HIS A 34 31.65 -1.67 23.15
C HIS A 34 32.45 -1.16 21.92
N VAL A 35 31.75 -0.60 20.95
CA VAL A 35 32.35 0.25 19.91
C VAL A 35 31.91 1.67 20.21
N SER A 36 32.86 2.52 20.56
CA SER A 36 32.64 3.96 20.69
C SER A 36 32.30 4.52 19.30
N ALA A 37 31.06 4.89 19.10
CA ALA A 37 30.63 5.61 17.90
C ALA A 37 30.95 7.10 18.10
N GLU A 38 31.82 7.61 17.23
CA GLU A 38 32.10 9.03 17.09
C GLU A 38 30.82 9.74 16.56
N VAL A 39 30.23 10.58 17.42
CA VAL A 39 28.99 11.33 17.08
C VAL A 39 29.39 12.49 16.16
N LEU A 40 29.15 12.33 14.86
CA LEU A 40 29.14 13.44 13.93
C LEU A 40 27.94 14.36 14.23
N PRO A 41 28.10 15.68 14.18
CA PRO A 41 26.99 16.61 14.42
C PRO A 41 25.96 16.48 13.29
N GLU A 42 24.81 15.90 13.59
CA GLU A 42 23.67 15.92 12.69
C GLU A 42 23.14 17.36 12.62
N GLY A 43 23.31 17.99 11.44
CA GLY A 43 22.61 19.23 11.13
C GLY A 43 21.08 18.98 11.11
N PRO A 44 20.26 20.04 11.25
CA PRO A 44 18.81 19.89 11.28
C PRO A 44 18.32 19.26 9.97
N LYS A 45 18.11 17.95 9.97
CA LYS A 45 17.31 17.27 8.95
C LYS A 45 15.88 17.72 9.17
N THR A 46 15.40 18.65 8.34
CA THR A 46 13.96 18.78 8.11
C THR A 46 13.54 17.48 7.45
N ALA A 47 13.24 16.49 8.27
CA ALA A 47 12.76 15.20 7.80
C ALA A 47 11.42 15.47 7.11
N ASN A 48 11.44 15.37 5.79
CA ASN A 48 10.23 15.41 4.98
C ASN A 48 9.54 14.04 5.18
N ASN A 49 8.88 13.88 6.33
CA ASN A 49 8.25 12.64 6.79
C ASN A 49 6.98 12.32 5.99
N MET A 50 7.04 12.51 4.67
CA MET A 50 5.91 12.19 3.80
C MET A 50 5.91 10.70 3.44
N VAL A 51 4.76 10.07 3.64
CA VAL A 51 4.49 8.68 3.25
C VAL A 51 3.43 8.69 2.16
N LYS A 52 3.73 8.12 1.00
CA LYS A 52 2.79 7.95 -0.11
C LYS A 52 2.39 6.50 -0.25
N ILE A 53 1.09 6.23 -0.20
CA ILE A 53 0.52 4.89 -0.27
C ILE A 53 -0.48 4.82 -1.42
N ALA A 54 -0.33 3.85 -2.33
CA ALA A 54 -1.40 3.48 -3.25
C ALA A 54 -2.09 2.21 -2.76
N LEU A 55 -3.41 2.26 -2.64
CA LEU A 55 -4.27 1.13 -2.33
C LEU A 55 -4.90 0.65 -3.64
N LEU A 56 -4.67 -0.61 -4.00
CA LEU A 56 -5.21 -1.23 -5.20
C LEU A 56 -6.15 -2.35 -4.78
N LEU A 57 -7.47 -2.19 -5.04
CA LEU A 57 -8.49 -3.13 -4.59
C LEU A 57 -9.13 -3.82 -5.79
N ASP A 58 -9.08 -5.13 -5.77
CA ASP A 58 -9.86 -5.97 -6.64
C ASP A 58 -11.35 -5.85 -6.31
N THR A 59 -12.14 -5.52 -7.32
CA THR A 59 -13.59 -5.37 -7.22
C THR A 59 -14.32 -6.28 -8.21
N SER A 60 -13.71 -7.41 -8.57
CA SER A 60 -14.35 -8.46 -9.35
C SER A 60 -15.38 -9.25 -8.54
N ASN A 61 -16.19 -10.06 -9.21
CA ASN A 61 -17.18 -10.94 -8.53
C ASN A 61 -16.55 -11.98 -7.62
N SER A 62 -15.32 -12.41 -7.91
CA SER A 62 -14.61 -13.37 -7.06
C SER A 62 -14.34 -12.82 -5.65
N MET A 63 -14.39 -11.48 -5.51
CA MET A 63 -14.27 -10.79 -4.22
C MET A 63 -15.59 -10.68 -3.45
N ASP A 64 -16.73 -11.17 -3.99
CA ASP A 64 -18.00 -11.21 -3.26
C ASP A 64 -17.84 -11.94 -1.92
N GLY A 65 -18.32 -11.32 -0.85
CA GLY A 65 -18.13 -11.82 0.52
C GLY A 65 -16.76 -11.48 1.15
N LEU A 66 -15.75 -11.16 0.36
CA LEU A 66 -14.39 -10.77 0.84
C LEU A 66 -14.17 -9.26 0.79
N ILE A 67 -14.90 -8.55 -0.06
CA ILE A 67 -14.68 -7.12 -0.34
C ILE A 67 -14.73 -6.25 0.93
N ASN A 68 -15.67 -6.51 1.83
CA ASN A 68 -15.80 -5.72 3.06
C ASN A 68 -14.63 -5.98 4.03
N GLN A 69 -14.14 -7.23 4.09
CA GLN A 69 -12.95 -7.56 4.88
C GLN A 69 -11.70 -6.90 4.29
N ALA A 70 -11.53 -6.93 2.96
CA ALA A 70 -10.42 -6.28 2.28
C ALA A 70 -10.41 -4.77 2.54
N LYS A 71 -11.56 -4.09 2.42
CA LYS A 71 -11.71 -2.67 2.74
C LYS A 71 -11.33 -2.37 4.20
N ALA A 72 -11.84 -3.15 5.15
CA ALA A 72 -11.53 -2.98 6.55
C ALA A 72 -10.03 -3.14 6.84
N GLN A 73 -9.37 -4.11 6.23
CA GLN A 73 -7.93 -4.33 6.39
C GLN A 73 -7.09 -3.22 5.75
N LEU A 74 -7.48 -2.73 4.56
CA LEU A 74 -6.82 -1.58 3.94
C LEU A 74 -6.99 -0.32 4.81
N TRP A 75 -8.18 -0.11 5.38
CA TRP A 75 -8.43 1.00 6.28
C TRP A 75 -7.64 0.90 7.59
N ASP A 76 -7.47 -0.31 8.13
CA ASP A 76 -6.61 -0.56 9.29
C ASP A 76 -5.14 -0.19 9.01
N ILE A 77 -4.65 -0.48 7.80
CA ILE A 77 -3.31 -0.09 7.37
C ILE A 77 -3.20 1.44 7.39
N VAL A 78 -4.16 2.15 6.80
CA VAL A 78 -4.20 3.62 6.80
C VAL A 78 -4.15 4.15 8.23
N ASN A 79 -5.02 3.65 9.11
CA ASN A 79 -5.07 4.08 10.52
C ASN A 79 -3.75 3.83 11.27
N LYS A 80 -3.08 2.71 11.02
CA LYS A 80 -1.77 2.44 11.63
C LYS A 80 -0.72 3.46 11.19
N PHE A 81 -0.72 3.89 9.93
CA PHE A 81 0.19 4.92 9.45
C PHE A 81 -0.12 6.30 10.04
N THR A 82 -1.39 6.66 10.23
CA THR A 82 -1.76 7.95 10.86
C THR A 82 -1.28 8.06 12.31
N HIS A 83 -1.14 6.92 12.99
CA HIS A 83 -0.68 6.85 14.39
C HIS A 83 0.82 6.52 14.51
N ALA A 84 1.50 6.22 13.40
CA ALA A 84 2.93 5.95 13.39
C ALA A 84 3.74 7.17 13.82
N LYS A 85 4.89 6.93 14.44
CA LYS A 85 5.86 7.98 14.78
C LYS A 85 7.15 7.72 14.02
N CYS A 86 7.68 8.76 13.37
CA CYS A 86 8.96 8.70 12.68
C CYS A 86 10.05 9.31 13.59
N GLY A 87 10.70 8.45 14.39
CA GLY A 87 11.77 8.89 15.30
C GLY A 87 11.32 10.03 16.26
N ASN A 88 12.15 11.07 16.37
CA ASN A 88 11.87 12.26 17.17
C ASN A 88 11.05 13.34 16.43
N ASP A 89 10.77 13.16 15.15
CA ASP A 89 10.29 14.23 14.26
C ASP A 89 8.77 14.29 14.10
N GLY A 90 8.02 13.51 14.90
CA GLY A 90 6.57 13.59 14.92
C GLY A 90 5.86 12.63 13.98
N ARG A 91 4.62 12.97 13.60
CA ARG A 91 3.78 12.12 12.75
C ARG A 91 4.12 12.33 11.27
N PRO A 92 4.13 11.25 10.46
CA PRO A 92 4.31 11.38 9.03
C PRO A 92 3.13 12.12 8.38
N GLN A 93 3.42 12.88 7.32
CA GLN A 93 2.39 13.39 6.42
C GLN A 93 1.99 12.25 5.48
N LEU A 94 0.75 11.80 5.58
CA LEU A 94 0.25 10.68 4.82
C LEU A 94 -0.48 11.18 3.56
N GLN A 95 -0.18 10.59 2.40
CA GLN A 95 -0.91 10.76 1.16
C GLN A 95 -1.30 9.39 0.60
N ILE A 96 -2.59 9.20 0.34
CA ILE A 96 -3.16 7.94 -0.10
C ILE A 96 -3.84 8.12 -1.44
N ALA A 97 -3.57 7.22 -2.38
CA ALA A 97 -4.29 7.08 -3.63
C ALA A 97 -5.05 5.75 -3.63
N LEU A 98 -6.20 5.71 -4.30
CA LEU A 98 -7.06 4.54 -4.39
C LEU A 98 -7.33 4.18 -5.84
N TYR A 99 -7.14 2.91 -6.17
CA TYR A 99 -7.52 2.29 -7.43
C TYR A 99 -8.48 1.13 -7.18
N GLN A 100 -9.41 0.93 -8.10
CA GLN A 100 -10.12 -0.33 -8.25
C GLN A 100 -9.78 -0.98 -9.59
N TYR A 101 -9.86 -2.31 -9.65
CA TYR A 101 -9.65 -3.07 -10.86
C TYR A 101 -10.52 -4.33 -10.88
N GLY A 102 -10.67 -4.96 -12.06
CA GLY A 102 -11.39 -6.20 -12.21
C GLY A 102 -12.92 -6.06 -12.18
N ASN A 103 -13.48 -4.89 -12.42
CA ASN A 103 -14.92 -4.63 -12.38
C ASN A 103 -15.48 -4.40 -13.80
N ASP A 104 -16.50 -5.13 -14.18
CA ASP A 104 -17.11 -5.05 -15.52
C ASP A 104 -17.78 -3.70 -15.84
N ASN A 105 -18.07 -2.89 -14.83
CA ASN A 105 -18.54 -1.53 -15.03
C ASN A 105 -17.44 -0.57 -15.51
N LEU A 106 -16.17 -1.02 -15.47
CA LEU A 106 -15.01 -0.23 -15.90
C LEU A 106 -14.69 -0.46 -17.37
N SER A 107 -13.96 0.49 -17.95
CA SER A 107 -13.57 0.42 -19.36
C SER A 107 -12.59 -0.74 -19.64
N SER A 108 -12.97 -1.66 -20.52
CA SER A 108 -12.09 -2.72 -21.01
C SER A 108 -10.87 -2.18 -21.79
N ARG A 109 -10.99 -0.97 -22.40
CA ARG A 109 -9.88 -0.29 -23.07
C ARG A 109 -8.79 0.14 -22.12
N GLU A 110 -9.16 0.39 -20.86
CA GLU A 110 -8.25 0.76 -19.76
C GLU A 110 -7.88 -0.45 -18.90
N GLY A 111 -8.21 -1.67 -19.34
CA GLY A 111 -7.90 -2.92 -18.65
C GLY A 111 -8.72 -3.11 -17.38
N TYR A 112 -9.95 -2.62 -17.35
CA TYR A 112 -10.83 -2.67 -16.17
C TYR A 112 -10.18 -2.05 -14.92
N ILE A 113 -9.45 -0.94 -15.12
CA ILE A 113 -8.72 -0.22 -14.07
C ILE A 113 -9.26 1.21 -13.98
N GLN A 114 -9.47 1.68 -12.74
CA GLN A 114 -9.88 3.06 -12.48
C GLN A 114 -9.11 3.64 -11.30
N GLN A 115 -8.56 4.85 -11.49
CA GLN A 115 -8.12 5.68 -10.38
C GLN A 115 -9.36 6.28 -9.72
N VAL A 116 -9.71 5.80 -8.53
CA VAL A 116 -10.86 6.29 -7.75
C VAL A 116 -10.51 7.60 -7.05
N LEU A 117 -9.27 7.68 -6.55
CA LEU A 117 -8.74 8.86 -5.87
C LEU A 117 -7.24 9.00 -6.15
N GLY A 118 -6.79 10.21 -6.50
CA GLY A 118 -5.37 10.56 -6.53
C GLY A 118 -4.80 10.68 -5.12
N PHE A 119 -3.51 11.06 -5.01
CA PHE A 119 -2.93 11.26 -3.68
C PHE A 119 -3.66 12.35 -2.91
N SER A 120 -4.32 11.98 -1.83
CA SER A 120 -5.04 12.84 -0.89
C SER A 120 -4.56 12.57 0.54
N GLY A 121 -4.55 13.60 1.37
CA GLY A 121 -4.35 13.51 2.82
C GLY A 121 -5.66 13.56 3.60
N ASP A 122 -6.79 13.70 2.91
CA ASP A 122 -8.12 13.76 3.52
C ASP A 122 -8.62 12.33 3.81
N LEU A 123 -8.58 11.95 5.09
CA LEU A 123 -8.95 10.60 5.52
C LEU A 123 -10.45 10.33 5.38
N ASP A 124 -11.29 11.34 5.50
CA ASP A 124 -12.74 11.20 5.36
C ASP A 124 -13.09 10.92 3.90
N GLU A 125 -12.48 11.67 2.96
CA GLU A 125 -12.62 11.42 1.52
C GLU A 125 -12.11 10.01 1.14
N ILE A 126 -10.95 9.62 1.64
CA ILE A 126 -10.36 8.30 1.36
C ILE A 126 -11.29 7.19 1.87
N SER A 127 -11.80 7.33 3.10
CA SER A 127 -12.74 6.38 3.71
C SER A 127 -14.03 6.29 2.89
N GLU A 128 -14.64 7.41 2.56
CA GLU A 128 -15.87 7.46 1.75
C GLU A 128 -15.67 6.72 0.42
N LYS A 129 -14.62 7.04 -0.32
CA LYS A 129 -14.32 6.40 -1.61
C LYS A 129 -14.04 4.90 -1.47
N LEU A 130 -13.25 4.50 -0.48
CA LEU A 130 -12.92 3.09 -0.25
C LEU A 130 -14.17 2.26 0.07
N PHE A 131 -15.02 2.75 0.98
CA PHE A 131 -16.20 2.00 1.42
C PHE A 131 -17.38 2.06 0.42
N SER A 132 -17.38 3.00 -0.52
CA SER A 132 -18.37 3.05 -1.61
C SER A 132 -18.14 2.02 -2.72
N LEU A 133 -16.95 1.41 -2.82
CA LEU A 133 -16.66 0.42 -3.86
C LEU A 133 -17.56 -0.82 -3.71
N SER A 134 -17.96 -1.40 -4.84
CA SER A 134 -18.76 -2.62 -4.89
C SER A 134 -18.20 -3.56 -5.94
N THR A 135 -18.47 -4.85 -5.79
CA THR A 135 -18.05 -5.88 -6.72
C THR A 135 -18.98 -5.99 -7.93
N ASN A 136 -18.41 -6.31 -9.07
CA ASN A 136 -19.15 -6.71 -10.28
C ASN A 136 -18.16 -7.44 -11.20
N GLY A 137 -18.53 -8.51 -11.87
CA GLY A 137 -17.72 -9.35 -12.78
C GLY A 137 -16.38 -8.77 -13.20
N GLY A 138 -15.70 -9.38 -14.10
CA GLY A 138 -14.57 -8.75 -14.76
C GLY A 138 -13.27 -9.54 -14.78
N GLU A 139 -12.31 -9.03 -15.56
CA GLU A 139 -10.99 -9.62 -15.68
C GLU A 139 -9.99 -8.81 -14.85
N GLU A 140 -9.19 -9.51 -14.04
CA GLU A 140 -8.34 -8.94 -13.01
C GLU A 140 -6.88 -8.84 -13.46
N TYR A 141 -6.45 -7.67 -13.91
CA TYR A 141 -5.09 -7.44 -14.38
C TYR A 141 -4.21 -6.82 -13.29
N CYS A 142 -3.89 -7.63 -12.26
CA CYS A 142 -3.07 -7.21 -11.11
C CYS A 142 -1.75 -6.52 -11.51
N GLY A 143 -1.00 -7.09 -12.43
CA GLY A 143 0.25 -6.51 -12.91
C GLY A 143 0.04 -5.15 -13.58
N GLN A 144 -1.04 -5.02 -14.35
CA GLN A 144 -1.36 -3.80 -15.08
C GLN A 144 -1.79 -2.67 -14.14
N VAL A 145 -2.59 -2.93 -13.09
CA VAL A 145 -2.98 -1.89 -12.14
C VAL A 145 -1.78 -1.37 -11.36
N ILE A 146 -0.82 -2.22 -11.00
CA ILE A 146 0.44 -1.78 -10.39
C ILE A 146 1.19 -0.85 -11.37
N GLN A 147 1.39 -1.27 -12.61
CA GLN A 147 2.07 -0.44 -13.61
C GLN A 147 1.34 0.87 -13.87
N THR A 148 0.02 0.86 -13.93
CA THR A 148 -0.82 2.04 -14.10
C THR A 148 -0.64 3.01 -12.93
N SER A 149 -0.71 2.54 -11.70
CA SER A 149 -0.51 3.37 -10.52
C SER A 149 0.90 3.98 -10.45
N LEU A 150 1.92 3.24 -10.90
CA LEU A 150 3.30 3.73 -10.99
C LEU A 150 3.48 4.84 -12.02
N SER A 151 2.73 4.79 -13.12
CA SER A 151 2.86 5.73 -14.22
C SER A 151 2.00 6.98 -14.07
N GLN A 152 0.80 6.85 -13.51
CA GLN A 152 -0.18 7.92 -13.42
C GLN A 152 -0.03 8.79 -12.17
N LEU A 153 0.39 8.20 -11.04
CA LEU A 153 0.52 8.93 -9.78
C LEU A 153 1.83 9.75 -9.74
N ASP A 154 1.72 10.96 -9.17
CA ASP A 154 2.92 11.75 -8.84
C ASP A 154 3.57 11.24 -7.55
N TRP A 155 4.41 10.23 -7.71
CA TRP A 155 5.18 9.68 -6.60
C TRP A 155 6.26 10.63 -6.06
N GLY A 156 6.53 11.72 -6.76
CA GLY A 156 7.62 12.64 -6.43
C GLY A 156 9.02 12.06 -6.68
N LYS A 157 10.02 12.91 -6.57
CA LYS A 157 11.43 12.56 -6.86
C LYS A 157 12.29 12.35 -5.62
N ASN A 158 11.79 12.75 -4.43
CA ASN A 158 12.57 12.65 -3.19
C ASN A 158 12.79 11.16 -2.83
N PRO A 159 14.05 10.68 -2.74
CA PRO A 159 14.37 9.30 -2.41
C PRO A 159 14.14 8.96 -0.93
N ASP A 160 14.06 9.97 -0.05
CA ASP A 160 13.89 9.80 1.39
C ASP A 160 12.41 9.62 1.78
N GLN A 161 11.49 9.82 0.83
CA GLN A 161 10.06 9.58 1.05
C GLN A 161 9.73 8.10 0.96
N LEU A 162 8.98 7.62 1.95
CA LEU A 162 8.45 6.25 1.92
C LEU A 162 7.30 6.16 0.91
N LYS A 163 7.42 5.21 -0.02
CA LYS A 163 6.44 4.98 -1.08
C LYS A 163 6.05 3.51 -1.07
N MET A 164 4.75 3.24 -0.96
CA MET A 164 4.24 1.88 -0.83
C MET A 164 3.03 1.65 -1.73
N ILE A 165 2.87 0.41 -2.16
CA ILE A 165 1.67 -0.08 -2.83
C ILE A 165 1.14 -1.26 -2.01
N PHE A 166 -0.13 -1.19 -1.62
CA PHE A 166 -0.87 -2.31 -1.07
C PHE A 166 -1.89 -2.76 -2.10
N ILE A 167 -1.88 -4.04 -2.41
CA ILE A 167 -2.85 -4.64 -3.31
C ILE A 167 -3.65 -5.70 -2.56
N ALA A 168 -4.97 -5.67 -2.69
CA ALA A 168 -5.88 -6.65 -2.15
C ALA A 168 -6.69 -7.27 -3.28
N GLY A 169 -6.60 -8.58 -3.43
CA GLY A 169 -7.28 -9.40 -4.43
C GLY A 169 -7.03 -10.87 -4.17
N ASN A 170 -7.72 -11.72 -4.88
CA ASN A 170 -7.64 -13.17 -4.74
C ASN A 170 -7.11 -13.88 -6.00
N GLU A 171 -6.77 -13.13 -7.04
CA GLU A 171 -6.28 -13.68 -8.30
C GLU A 171 -4.74 -13.63 -8.41
N PRO A 172 -4.14 -14.56 -9.16
CA PRO A 172 -2.70 -14.59 -9.36
C PRO A 172 -2.23 -13.43 -10.26
N PHE A 173 -0.97 -13.00 -10.06
CA PHE A 173 -0.35 -11.91 -10.84
C PHE A 173 -0.05 -12.25 -12.30
N THR A 174 -0.44 -13.43 -12.78
CA THR A 174 -0.14 -13.93 -14.12
C THR A 174 -1.20 -13.58 -15.15
N GLN A 175 -2.30 -12.93 -14.75
CA GLN A 175 -3.34 -12.47 -15.65
C GLN A 175 -2.96 -11.12 -16.28
N GLY A 176 -3.32 -10.95 -17.53
CA GLY A 176 -3.08 -9.73 -18.30
C GLY A 176 -2.02 -9.87 -19.39
N LYS A 177 -1.86 -8.78 -20.17
CA LYS A 177 -0.93 -8.71 -21.32
C LYS A 177 0.44 -8.24 -20.87
#